data_3ae05c005b21d8a41ecdf56a909ca7f9
#
_entry.id   3ae05c005b21d8a41ecdf56a909ca7f9
#
_cell.length_a   1.000
_cell.length_b   1.000
_cell.length_c   1.000
_cell.angle_alpha   90.00
_cell.angle_beta   90.00
_cell.angle_gamma   90.00
#
_symmetry.space_group_name_H-M   'P 1'
#
loop_
_entity.id
_entity.type
_entity.pdbx_description
1 polymer ?
#
loop_
_entity_poly.entity_id
_entity_poly.type
_entity_poly.pdbx_seq_one_letter_code
_entity_poly.pdbx_strand_id
1 'polypeptide(L)'
;MQIALELPNDFAALQSAAELKQEVASAYALWLYQRERVTLAKAAELAGLDLYEFMALCKSNQIAVIDSTREELLEELTSLNTR
;
A
#
# COMPACT_ATOMS: atom_id res chain seq x y z
N MET A 1 2.57 -15.81 4.37
CA MET A 1 1.27 -16.32 3.90
C MET A 1 1.13 -16.10 2.41
N GLN A 2 0.70 -17.10 1.70
CA GLN A 2 0.46 -16.99 0.27
C GLN A 2 -1.03 -17.04 0.00
N ILE A 3 -1.48 -16.17 -0.86
CA ILE A 3 -2.87 -16.12 -1.29
C ILE A 3 -2.90 -16.32 -2.79
N ALA A 4 -3.65 -17.31 -3.24
CA ALA A 4 -3.84 -17.54 -4.67
C ALA A 4 -5.11 -16.84 -5.12
N LEU A 5 -4.99 -15.97 -6.11
CA LEU A 5 -6.12 -15.28 -6.70
C LEU A 5 -6.32 -15.77 -8.12
N GLU A 6 -7.57 -16.10 -8.43
CA GLU A 6 -7.93 -16.46 -9.79
C GLU A 6 -8.53 -15.23 -10.46
N LEU A 7 -7.90 -14.80 -11.53
CA LEU A 7 -8.34 -13.65 -12.29
C LEU A 7 -8.67 -14.10 -13.71
N PRO A 8 -9.57 -13.37 -14.38
CA PRO A 8 -9.85 -13.67 -15.78
C PRO A 8 -8.57 -13.66 -16.62
N ASN A 9 -8.50 -14.52 -17.60
CA ASN A 9 -7.34 -14.62 -18.47
C ASN A 9 -7.00 -13.30 -19.16
N ASP A 10 -7.99 -12.46 -19.37
CA ASP A 10 -7.80 -11.15 -20.00
C ASP A 10 -6.82 -10.27 -19.21
N PHE A 11 -6.90 -10.35 -17.88
CA PHE A 11 -5.98 -9.60 -17.03
C PHE A 11 -4.55 -10.08 -17.16
N ALA A 12 -4.38 -11.39 -17.21
CA ALA A 12 -3.05 -11.99 -17.35
C ALA A 12 -2.42 -11.64 -18.69
N ALA A 13 -3.23 -11.44 -19.72
CA ALA A 13 -2.76 -11.09 -21.04
C ALA A 13 -2.29 -9.64 -21.14
N LEU A 14 -2.80 -8.76 -20.25
CA LEU A 14 -2.47 -7.34 -20.28
C LEU A 14 -1.20 -7.00 -19.53
N GLN A 15 -0.80 -7.82 -18.58
CA GLN A 15 0.33 -7.53 -17.70
C GLN A 15 1.11 -8.80 -17.39
N SER A 16 2.38 -8.63 -17.04
CA SER A 16 3.15 -9.75 -16.51
C SER A 16 2.58 -10.15 -15.14
N ALA A 17 2.83 -11.40 -14.75
CA ALA A 17 2.37 -11.90 -13.45
C ALA A 17 2.94 -11.08 -12.29
N ALA A 18 4.19 -10.64 -12.41
CA ALA A 18 4.84 -9.83 -11.37
C ALA A 18 4.19 -8.45 -11.25
N GLU A 19 3.90 -7.81 -12.38
CA GLU A 19 3.25 -6.51 -12.39
C GLU A 19 1.84 -6.60 -11.81
N LEU A 20 1.10 -7.61 -12.20
CA LEU A 20 -0.25 -7.82 -11.70
C LEU A 20 -0.26 -8.03 -10.20
N LYS A 21 0.66 -8.85 -9.70
CA LYS A 21 0.79 -9.14 -8.28
C LYS A 21 1.08 -7.85 -7.50
N GLN A 22 1.99 -7.03 -8.00
CA GLN A 22 2.34 -5.76 -7.37
C GLN A 22 1.16 -4.80 -7.36
N GLU A 23 0.45 -4.70 -8.45
CA GLU A 23 -0.71 -3.82 -8.53
C GLU A 23 -1.85 -4.25 -7.63
N VAL A 24 -2.09 -5.56 -7.55
CA VAL A 24 -3.11 -6.10 -6.65
C VAL A 24 -2.74 -5.79 -5.20
N ALA A 25 -1.49 -6.01 -4.82
CA ALA A 25 -1.02 -5.72 -3.46
C ALA A 25 -1.17 -4.24 -3.13
N SER A 26 -0.79 -3.37 -4.07
CA SER A 26 -0.90 -1.91 -3.88
C SER A 26 -2.36 -1.48 -3.78
N ALA A 27 -3.22 -2.01 -4.64
CA ALA A 27 -4.64 -1.67 -4.62
C ALA A 27 -5.29 -2.09 -3.30
N TYR A 28 -4.96 -3.27 -2.81
CA TYR A 28 -5.48 -3.75 -1.53
C TYR A 28 -5.01 -2.89 -0.38
N ALA A 29 -3.72 -2.52 -0.38
CA ALA A 29 -3.16 -1.66 0.65
C ALA A 29 -3.84 -0.29 0.67
N LEU A 30 -4.07 0.30 -0.51
CA LEU A 30 -4.79 1.57 -0.63
C LEU A 30 -6.21 1.45 -0.09
N TRP A 31 -6.89 0.38 -0.42
CA TRP A 31 -8.25 0.16 0.04
C TRP A 31 -8.31 0.04 1.57
N LEU A 32 -7.38 -0.72 2.16
CA LEU A 32 -7.32 -0.87 3.61
C LEU A 32 -7.01 0.46 4.29
N TYR A 33 -6.08 1.21 3.75
CA TYR A 33 -5.71 2.51 4.30
C TYR A 33 -6.88 3.49 4.21
N GLN A 34 -7.56 3.51 3.08
CA GLN A 34 -8.70 4.40 2.87
C GLN A 34 -9.83 4.10 3.85
N ARG A 35 -9.96 2.86 4.26
CA ARG A 35 -10.96 2.45 5.25
C ARG A 35 -10.45 2.53 6.70
N GLU A 36 -9.27 3.08 6.87
CA GLU A 36 -8.65 3.25 8.19
C GLU A 36 -8.45 1.93 8.93
N ARG A 37 -8.24 0.86 8.20
CA ARG A 37 -8.01 -0.46 8.78
C ARG A 37 -6.54 -0.73 9.07
N VAL A 38 -5.65 0.03 8.49
CA VAL A 38 -4.21 -0.08 8.70
C VAL A 38 -3.60 1.32 8.75
N THR A 39 -2.44 1.44 9.38
CA THR A 39 -1.68 2.69 9.38
C THR A 39 -1.03 2.89 8.02
N LEU A 40 -0.54 4.11 7.80
CA LEU A 40 0.19 4.42 6.56
C LEU A 40 1.41 3.52 6.39
N ALA A 41 2.17 3.33 7.47
CA ALA A 41 3.36 2.49 7.43
C ALA A 41 3.02 1.04 7.11
N LYS A 42 1.97 0.52 7.72
CA LYS A 42 1.55 -0.86 7.48
C LYS A 42 1.05 -1.03 6.05
N ALA A 43 0.31 -0.06 5.54
CA ALA A 43 -0.16 -0.09 4.15
C ALA A 43 1.01 -0.10 3.17
N ALA A 44 2.02 0.73 3.43
CA ALA A 44 3.22 0.76 2.58
C ALA A 44 3.92 -0.59 2.59
N GLU A 45 4.04 -1.20 3.77
CA GLU A 45 4.65 -2.52 3.91
C GLU A 45 3.88 -3.57 3.10
N LEU A 46 2.55 -3.56 3.19
CA LEU A 46 1.71 -4.48 2.42
C LEU A 46 1.87 -4.29 0.92
N ALA A 47 2.06 -3.06 0.49
CA ALA A 47 2.26 -2.74 -0.93
C ALA A 47 3.68 -3.04 -1.41
N GLY A 48 4.61 -3.32 -0.48
CA GLY A 48 6.00 -3.52 -0.83
C GLY A 48 6.71 -2.23 -1.23
N LEU A 49 6.24 -1.10 -0.71
CA LEU A 49 6.77 0.23 -1.01
C LEU A 49 7.29 0.88 0.26
N ASP A 50 8.20 1.85 0.11
CA ASP A 50 8.56 2.67 1.26
C ASP A 50 7.45 3.68 1.52
N LEU A 51 7.53 4.40 2.65
CA LEU A 51 6.49 5.33 3.05
C LEU A 51 6.26 6.43 2.02
N TYR A 52 7.33 6.98 1.48
CA TYR A 52 7.23 8.08 0.52
C TYR A 52 6.63 7.62 -0.80
N GLU A 53 7.02 6.44 -1.24
CA GLU A 53 6.44 5.84 -2.45
C GLU A 53 4.95 5.58 -2.27
N PHE A 54 4.56 5.09 -1.10
CA PHE A 54 3.15 4.84 -0.83
C PHE A 54 2.36 6.14 -0.73
N MET A 55 2.93 7.17 -0.12
CA MET A 55 2.29 8.49 -0.06
C MET A 55 2.07 9.07 -1.45
N ALA A 56 3.06 8.91 -2.32
CA ALA A 56 2.93 9.35 -3.71
C ALA A 56 1.83 8.55 -4.43
N LEU A 57 1.73 7.27 -4.14
CA LEU A 57 0.69 6.42 -4.72
C LEU A 57 -0.69 6.86 -4.25
N CYS A 58 -0.84 7.19 -2.97
CA CYS A 58 -2.08 7.74 -2.44
C CYS A 58 -2.47 9.02 -3.17
N LYS A 59 -1.51 9.91 -3.33
CA LYS A 59 -1.73 11.18 -4.01
C LYS A 59 -2.18 10.98 -5.46
N SER A 60 -1.53 10.07 -6.17
CA SER A 60 -1.87 9.81 -7.58
C SER A 60 -3.26 9.18 -7.72
N ASN A 61 -3.76 8.54 -6.65
CA ASN A 61 -5.10 7.96 -6.63
C ASN A 61 -6.11 8.86 -5.93
N GLN A 62 -5.72 10.11 -5.65
CA GLN A 62 -6.59 11.11 -5.03
C GLN A 62 -7.08 10.70 -3.63
N ILE A 63 -6.24 9.96 -2.92
CA ILE A 63 -6.50 9.56 -1.55
C ILE A 63 -5.73 10.51 -0.64
N ALA A 64 -6.45 11.21 0.23
CA ALA A 64 -5.83 12.19 1.12
C ALA A 64 -5.03 11.51 2.22
N VAL A 65 -3.83 12.04 2.48
CA VAL A 65 -3.04 11.68 3.64
C VAL A 65 -3.31 12.77 4.67
N ILE A 66 -4.12 12.46 5.67
CA ILE A 66 -4.60 13.44 6.63
C ILE A 66 -3.56 13.73 7.72
N ASP A 67 -3.74 14.86 8.41
CA ASP A 67 -2.78 15.32 9.43
C ASP A 67 -2.58 14.33 10.56
N SER A 68 -3.62 13.65 10.99
CA SER A 68 -3.50 12.63 12.02
C SER A 68 -2.57 11.50 11.57
N THR A 69 -2.56 11.21 10.29
CA THR A 69 -1.67 10.22 9.70
C THR A 69 -0.22 10.69 9.77
N ARG A 70 -0.02 12.00 9.74
CA ARG A 70 1.32 12.57 9.87
C ARG A 70 1.91 12.26 11.23
N GLU A 71 1.10 12.32 12.28
CA GLU A 71 1.55 11.94 13.61
C GLU A 71 1.89 10.46 13.69
N GLU A 72 1.06 9.61 13.09
CA GLU A 72 1.33 8.19 13.00
C GLU A 72 2.65 7.94 12.27
N LEU A 73 2.88 8.66 11.20
CA LEU A 73 4.11 8.55 10.42
C LEU A 73 5.32 8.88 11.28
N LEU A 74 5.25 9.96 12.05
CA LEU A 74 6.35 10.36 12.93
C LEU A 74 6.60 9.32 14.01
N GLU A 75 5.56 8.76 14.58
CA GLU A 75 5.69 7.70 15.58
C GLU A 75 6.34 6.46 14.99
N GLU A 76 5.91 6.06 13.80
CA GLU A 76 6.47 4.89 13.13
C GLU A 76 7.95 5.08 12.82
N LEU A 77 8.31 6.25 12.33
CA LEU A 77 9.71 6.57 12.03
C LEU A 77 10.56 6.57 13.30
N THR A 78 10.03 7.14 14.38
CA THR A 78 10.71 7.14 15.67
C THR A 78 10.89 5.72 16.18
N SER A 79 9.86 4.91 16.07
CA SER A 79 9.90 3.51 16.48
C SER A 79 10.96 2.72 15.71
N LEU A 80 11.06 2.97 14.41
CA LEU A 80 12.06 2.31 13.57
C LEU A 80 13.48 2.75 13.92
N ASN A 81 13.63 4.01 14.32
CA ASN A 81 14.94 4.57 14.64
C ASN A 81 15.45 4.19 16.03
N THR A 82 14.59 3.72 16.90
CA THR A 82 14.96 3.39 18.27
C THR A 82 15.43 1.95 18.47
N ARG A 83 15.50 1.20 17.42
CA ARG A 83 15.97 -0.18 17.49
C ARG A 83 17.46 -0.28 17.53
#